data_2378a18aa677e4a4bc5b76f15242ec36
#
_entry.id   2378a18aa677e4a4bc5b76f15242ec36
#
_cell.length_a   1.000
_cell.length_b   1.000
_cell.length_c   1.000
_cell.angle_alpha   90.00
_cell.angle_beta   90.00
_cell.angle_gamma   90.00
#
_symmetry.space_group_name_H-M   'P 1'
#
loop_
_entity.id
_entity.type
_entity.pdbx_description
1 polymer ?
#
loop_
_entity_poly.entity_id
_entity_poly.type
_entity_poly.pdbx_seq_one_letter_code
_entity_poly.pdbx_strand_id
1 'polypeptide(L)'
;MAVNVLVVDDSGVMRSMIVKTLRLSGLQIGEIHQAANGEEGLNALNEHWIDLVIVDINMPVMNGEEMIDQMRQDSAFNDTPVVVVSTEGSEIRVGRLREKGARFIHKPFTPEMIRDTIKDLLGDGVFDGA
;
A
#
# COMPACT_ATOMS: atom_id res chain seq x y z
N MET A 1 -17.18 -3.51 6.86
CA MET A 1 -15.98 -3.34 7.70
C MET A 1 -15.08 -2.27 7.10
N ALA A 2 -14.74 -1.25 7.87
CA ALA A 2 -13.91 -0.16 7.38
C ALA A 2 -12.43 -0.54 7.42
N VAL A 3 -11.70 -0.11 6.39
CA VAL A 3 -10.28 -0.41 6.21
C VAL A 3 -9.47 0.87 6.44
N ASN A 4 -8.53 0.82 7.38
CA ASN A 4 -7.61 1.92 7.61
C ASN A 4 -6.40 1.74 6.70
N VAL A 5 -6.09 2.75 5.90
CA VAL A 5 -5.09 2.69 4.84
C VAL A 5 -3.94 3.65 5.14
N LEU A 6 -2.72 3.18 4.93
CA LEU A 6 -1.52 4.02 4.92
C LEU A 6 -1.01 4.13 3.50
N VAL A 7 -0.88 5.35 3.00
CA VAL A 7 -0.35 5.65 1.66
C VAL A 7 1.03 6.26 1.81
N VAL A 8 2.05 5.61 1.26
CA VAL A 8 3.45 6.02 1.36
C VAL A 8 4.01 6.30 -0.03
N ASP A 9 4.31 7.56 -0.31
CA ASP A 9 4.88 8.01 -1.59
C ASP A 9 5.51 9.37 -1.34
N ASP A 10 6.67 9.65 -1.92
CA ASP A 10 7.36 10.94 -1.73
C ASP A 10 6.68 12.09 -2.47
N SER A 11 5.77 11.81 -3.40
CA SER A 11 5.00 12.80 -4.13
C SER A 11 3.64 13.04 -3.46
N GLY A 12 3.41 14.25 -2.96
CA GLY A 12 2.10 14.62 -2.40
C GLY A 12 0.98 14.55 -3.43
N VAL A 13 1.27 14.89 -4.69
CA VAL A 13 0.31 14.78 -5.79
C VAL A 13 -0.08 13.32 -6.01
N MET A 14 0.91 12.41 -6.00
CA MET A 14 0.65 10.98 -6.19
C MET A 14 -0.15 10.41 -5.02
N ARG A 15 0.17 10.81 -3.77
CA ARG A 15 -0.64 10.38 -2.61
C ARG A 15 -2.09 10.79 -2.77
N SER A 16 -2.34 12.04 -3.21
CA SER A 16 -3.70 12.52 -3.45
C SER A 16 -4.41 11.72 -4.52
N MET A 17 -3.71 11.35 -5.60
CA MET A 17 -4.29 10.54 -6.67
C MET A 17 -4.64 9.14 -6.18
N ILE A 18 -3.79 8.52 -5.37
CA ILE A 18 -4.05 7.20 -4.80
C ILE A 18 -5.26 7.26 -3.87
N VAL A 19 -5.35 8.26 -3.02
CA VAL A 19 -6.50 8.45 -2.12
C VAL A 19 -7.79 8.59 -2.92
N LYS A 20 -7.78 9.42 -3.95
CA LYS A 20 -8.95 9.60 -4.83
C LYS A 20 -9.35 8.28 -5.49
N THR A 21 -8.38 7.54 -5.99
CA THR A 21 -8.62 6.25 -6.65
C THR A 21 -9.21 5.23 -5.67
N LEU A 22 -8.69 5.18 -4.44
CA LEU A 22 -9.25 4.33 -3.39
C LEU A 22 -10.72 4.66 -3.11
N ARG A 23 -11.06 5.94 -3.03
CA ARG A 23 -12.45 6.37 -2.80
C ARG A 23 -13.36 5.99 -3.96
N LEU A 24 -12.85 6.01 -5.18
CA LEU A 24 -13.62 5.61 -6.37
C LEU A 24 -13.75 4.10 -6.51
N SER A 25 -12.93 3.31 -5.83
CA SER A 25 -12.93 1.85 -5.94
C SER A 25 -14.10 1.18 -5.22
N GLY A 26 -14.78 1.89 -4.34
CA GLY A 26 -15.86 1.34 -3.51
C GLY A 26 -15.37 0.72 -2.22
N LEU A 27 -14.06 0.81 -1.91
CA LEU A 27 -13.53 0.34 -0.63
C LEU A 27 -14.17 1.09 0.52
N GLN A 28 -14.60 0.36 1.55
CA GLN A 28 -15.11 0.95 2.79
C GLN A 28 -13.92 1.46 3.60
N ILE A 29 -13.61 2.74 3.47
CA ILE A 29 -12.44 3.36 4.09
C ILE A 29 -12.78 3.89 5.48
N GLY A 30 -11.97 3.51 6.47
CA GLY A 30 -11.99 4.10 7.80
C GLY A 30 -11.14 5.37 7.81
N GLU A 31 -9.88 5.25 8.26
CA GLU A 31 -8.93 6.36 8.26
C GLU A 31 -7.93 6.18 7.13
N ILE A 32 -7.44 7.31 6.59
CA ILE A 32 -6.31 7.33 5.66
C ILE A 32 -5.19 8.13 6.29
N HIS A 33 -4.01 7.51 6.38
CA HIS A 33 -2.80 8.16 6.83
C HIS A 33 -1.82 8.24 5.66
N GLN A 34 -0.98 9.26 5.63
CA GLN A 34 -0.02 9.47 4.54
C GLN A 34 1.38 9.64 5.11
N ALA A 35 2.36 9.17 4.35
CA ALA A 35 3.77 9.31 4.69
C ALA A 35 4.58 9.58 3.42
N ALA A 36 5.69 10.30 3.56
CA ALA A 36 6.51 10.73 2.42
C ALA A 36 7.70 9.80 2.13
N ASN A 37 7.98 8.86 3.01
CA ASN A 37 9.06 7.87 2.84
C ASN A 37 8.82 6.68 3.75
N GLY A 38 9.69 5.66 3.64
CA GLY A 38 9.53 4.44 4.41
C GLY A 38 9.67 4.62 5.92
N GLU A 39 10.54 5.53 6.36
CA GLU A 39 10.72 5.82 7.79
C GLU A 39 9.46 6.41 8.39
N GLU A 40 8.88 7.42 7.75
CA GLU A 40 7.60 8.00 8.16
C GLU A 40 6.49 6.96 8.11
N GLY A 41 6.53 6.07 7.11
CA GLY A 41 5.57 4.98 6.99
C GLY A 41 5.62 4.02 8.17
N LEU A 42 6.82 3.64 8.60
CA LEU A 42 7.00 2.79 9.79
C LEU A 42 6.52 3.48 11.05
N ASN A 43 6.78 4.79 11.18
CA ASN A 43 6.28 5.56 12.31
C ASN A 43 4.75 5.57 12.34
N ALA A 44 4.11 5.75 11.19
CA ALA A 44 2.65 5.72 11.09
C ALA A 44 2.08 4.36 11.49
N LEU A 45 2.74 3.26 11.10
CA LEU A 45 2.33 1.91 11.50
C LEU A 45 2.37 1.72 13.01
N ASN A 46 3.35 2.34 13.69
CA ASN A 46 3.46 2.27 15.15
C ASN A 46 2.46 3.16 15.88
N GLU A 47 1.99 4.23 15.24
CA GLU A 47 1.10 5.21 15.86
C GLU A 47 -0.38 4.96 15.60
N HIS A 48 -0.71 4.25 14.50
CA HIS A 48 -2.09 4.06 14.06
C HIS A 48 -2.37 2.61 13.73
N TRP A 49 -3.64 2.23 13.84
CA TRP A 49 -4.09 0.92 13.37
C TRP A 49 -4.23 0.95 11.85
N ILE A 50 -3.42 0.19 11.14
CA ILE A 50 -3.39 0.14 9.68
C ILE A 50 -3.74 -1.28 9.21
N ASP A 51 -4.72 -1.38 8.31
CA ASP A 51 -5.16 -2.65 7.74
C ASP A 51 -4.53 -2.93 6.37
N LEU A 52 -4.09 -1.87 5.68
CA LEU A 52 -3.55 -1.97 4.32
C LEU A 52 -2.52 -0.88 4.09
N VAL A 53 -1.37 -1.26 3.55
CA VAL A 53 -0.31 -0.31 3.16
C VAL A 53 -0.24 -0.25 1.65
N ILE A 54 -0.24 0.97 1.09
CA ILE A 54 0.03 1.22 -0.32
C ILE A 54 1.30 2.05 -0.37
N VAL A 55 2.34 1.53 -1.03
CA VAL A 55 3.67 2.12 -0.97
C VAL A 55 4.35 2.13 -2.34
N ASP A 56 5.04 3.23 -2.65
CA ASP A 56 5.95 3.30 -3.81
C ASP A 56 7.31 2.71 -3.44
N ILE A 57 8.09 2.33 -4.43
CA ILE A 57 9.44 1.79 -4.23
C ILE A 57 10.45 2.93 -4.06
N ASN A 58 10.49 3.85 -5.00
CA ASN A 58 11.55 4.86 -5.09
C ASN A 58 11.23 6.09 -4.26
N MET A 59 11.80 6.15 -3.06
CA MET A 59 11.61 7.25 -2.13
C MET A 59 12.93 7.58 -1.42
N PRO A 60 13.15 8.83 -1.01
CA PRO A 60 14.34 9.18 -0.24
C PRO A 60 14.27 8.62 1.18
N VAL A 61 15.38 8.67 1.90
CA VAL A 61 15.56 8.23 3.29
C VAL A 61 15.43 6.71 3.44
N MET A 62 14.26 6.16 3.17
CA MET A 62 14.00 4.72 3.16
C MET A 62 13.04 4.42 2.02
N ASN A 63 13.44 3.53 1.12
CA ASN A 63 12.59 3.14 -0.01
C ASN A 63 11.53 2.09 0.39
N GLY A 64 10.63 1.78 -0.54
CA GLY A 64 9.52 0.87 -0.27
C GLY A 64 9.96 -0.56 0.05
N GLU A 65 10.99 -1.06 -0.62
CA GLU A 65 11.49 -2.41 -0.36
C GLU A 65 12.11 -2.52 1.04
N GLU A 66 12.89 -1.51 1.45
CA GLU A 66 13.45 -1.45 2.80
C GLU A 66 12.37 -1.39 3.87
N MET A 67 11.32 -0.60 3.62
CA MET A 67 10.17 -0.51 4.52
C MET A 67 9.48 -1.88 4.67
N ILE A 68 9.24 -2.56 3.56
CA ILE A 68 8.60 -3.89 3.57
C ILE A 68 9.49 -4.90 4.32
N ASP A 69 10.80 -4.87 4.11
CA ASP A 69 11.73 -5.76 4.82
C ASP A 69 11.61 -5.57 6.33
N GLN A 70 11.57 -4.34 6.81
CA GLN A 70 11.42 -4.07 8.23
C GLN A 70 10.07 -4.51 8.75
N MET A 71 8.99 -4.30 7.99
CA MET A 71 7.66 -4.78 8.36
C MET A 71 7.64 -6.30 8.54
N ARG A 72 8.26 -7.04 7.62
CA ARG A 72 8.24 -8.50 7.64
C ARG A 72 9.09 -9.09 8.78
N GLN A 73 10.02 -8.32 9.30
CA GLN A 73 10.84 -8.71 10.47
C GLN A 73 10.20 -8.37 11.80
N ASP A 74 9.14 -7.56 11.79
CA ASP A 74 8.42 -7.13 13.00
C ASP A 74 7.16 -7.97 13.17
N SER A 75 7.02 -8.65 14.31
CA SER A 75 5.87 -9.51 14.57
C SER A 75 4.53 -8.76 14.56
N ALA A 76 4.56 -7.44 14.79
CA ALA A 76 3.35 -6.62 14.74
C ALA A 76 2.86 -6.38 13.31
N PHE A 77 3.76 -6.43 12.31
CA PHE A 77 3.46 -6.03 10.93
C PHE A 77 3.82 -7.09 9.89
N ASN A 78 4.27 -8.27 10.29
CA ASN A 78 4.72 -9.29 9.34
C ASN A 78 3.60 -9.86 8.46
N ASP A 79 2.35 -9.68 8.85
CA ASP A 79 1.18 -10.12 8.09
C ASP A 79 0.38 -8.97 7.49
N THR A 80 0.81 -7.72 7.70
CA THR A 80 0.08 -6.57 7.18
C THR A 80 0.06 -6.59 5.66
N PRO A 81 -1.12 -6.53 5.01
CA PRO A 81 -1.23 -6.50 3.56
C PRO A 81 -0.55 -5.27 2.96
N VAL A 82 0.25 -5.49 1.92
CA VAL A 82 1.00 -4.43 1.23
C VAL A 82 0.74 -4.50 -0.27
N VAL A 83 0.41 -3.35 -0.86
CA VAL A 83 0.32 -3.16 -2.30
C VAL A 83 1.40 -2.14 -2.69
N VAL A 84 2.30 -2.53 -3.58
CA VAL A 84 3.30 -1.63 -4.16
C VAL A 84 2.71 -1.02 -5.43
N VAL A 85 2.73 0.30 -5.53
CA VAL A 85 2.28 1.03 -6.73
C VAL A 85 3.47 1.83 -7.24
N SER A 86 4.02 1.43 -8.40
CA SER A 86 5.28 2.01 -8.88
C SER A 86 5.41 1.94 -10.40
N THR A 87 6.33 2.75 -10.95
CA THR A 87 6.76 2.67 -12.34
C THR A 87 7.88 1.64 -12.54
N GLU A 88 8.35 0.99 -11.47
CA GLU A 88 9.42 -0.01 -11.54
C GLU A 88 9.05 -1.14 -12.49
N GLY A 89 9.93 -1.42 -13.47
CA GLY A 89 9.71 -2.42 -14.50
C GLY A 89 10.58 -3.66 -14.39
N SER A 90 11.50 -3.71 -13.43
CA SER A 90 12.41 -4.86 -13.26
C SER A 90 11.63 -6.08 -12.75
N GLU A 91 11.60 -7.14 -13.55
CA GLU A 91 10.93 -8.39 -13.15
C GLU A 91 11.59 -9.02 -11.91
N ILE A 92 12.92 -8.88 -11.79
CA ILE A 92 13.64 -9.39 -10.62
C ILE A 92 13.21 -8.66 -9.36
N ARG A 93 13.13 -7.34 -9.41
CA ARG A 93 12.74 -6.54 -8.25
C ARG A 93 11.27 -6.77 -7.87
N VAL A 94 10.39 -6.80 -8.86
CA VAL A 94 8.97 -7.13 -8.65
C VAL A 94 8.82 -8.53 -8.05
N GLY A 95 9.58 -9.50 -8.55
CA GLY A 95 9.58 -10.87 -8.02
C GLY A 95 9.99 -10.92 -6.55
N ARG A 96 11.06 -10.17 -6.17
CA ARG A 96 11.48 -10.09 -4.75
C ARG A 96 10.38 -9.55 -3.87
N LEU A 97 9.68 -8.50 -4.32
CA LEU A 97 8.58 -7.90 -3.55
C LEU A 97 7.43 -8.88 -3.38
N ARG A 98 7.09 -9.63 -4.43
CA ARG A 98 6.04 -10.66 -4.35
C ARG A 98 6.42 -11.78 -3.39
N GLU A 99 7.68 -12.18 -3.35
CA GLU A 99 8.19 -13.16 -2.39
C GLU A 99 8.04 -12.69 -0.95
N LYS A 100 8.05 -11.38 -0.73
CA LYS A 100 7.82 -10.76 0.58
C LYS A 100 6.34 -10.58 0.90
N GLY A 101 5.47 -11.13 0.07
CA GLY A 101 4.02 -11.09 0.26
C GLY A 101 3.34 -9.82 -0.24
N ALA A 102 4.06 -8.93 -0.93
CA ALA A 102 3.47 -7.72 -1.50
C ALA A 102 2.81 -8.00 -2.85
N ARG A 103 1.73 -7.30 -3.14
CA ARG A 103 1.15 -7.24 -4.48
C ARG A 103 1.76 -6.05 -5.20
N PHE A 104 1.74 -6.08 -6.54
CA PHE A 104 2.36 -5.03 -7.34
C PHE A 104 1.38 -4.50 -8.39
N ILE A 105 1.27 -3.18 -8.47
CA ILE A 105 0.48 -2.48 -9.50
C ILE A 105 1.41 -1.50 -10.22
N HIS A 106 1.49 -1.61 -11.55
CA HIS A 106 2.25 -0.66 -12.35
C HIS A 106 1.48 0.65 -12.53
N LYS A 107 2.19 1.78 -12.45
CA LYS A 107 1.66 3.08 -12.86
C LYS A 107 1.72 3.19 -14.40
N PRO A 108 0.73 3.77 -15.06
CA PRO A 108 -0.51 4.32 -14.51
C PRO A 108 -1.49 3.22 -14.09
N PHE A 109 -2.35 3.54 -13.12
CA PHE A 109 -3.31 2.60 -12.56
C PHE A 109 -4.73 3.14 -12.65
N THR A 110 -5.71 2.24 -12.56
CA THR A 110 -7.14 2.57 -12.58
C THR A 110 -7.79 2.16 -11.26
N PRO A 111 -8.98 2.72 -10.94
CA PRO A 111 -9.73 2.26 -9.76
C PRO A 111 -10.01 0.75 -9.78
N GLU A 112 -10.27 0.18 -10.96
CA GLU A 112 -10.51 -1.25 -11.12
C GLU A 112 -9.29 -2.09 -10.77
N MET A 113 -8.09 -1.67 -11.19
CA MET A 113 -6.85 -2.36 -10.87
C MET A 113 -6.59 -2.40 -9.36
N ILE A 114 -6.79 -1.27 -8.69
CA ILE A 114 -6.65 -1.18 -7.24
C ILE A 114 -7.70 -2.05 -6.56
N ARG A 115 -8.96 -1.94 -6.99
CA ARG A 115 -10.07 -2.72 -6.45
C ARG A 115 -9.79 -4.22 -6.54
N ASP A 116 -9.39 -4.71 -7.71
CA ASP A 116 -9.17 -6.14 -7.92
C ASP A 116 -8.02 -6.65 -7.04
N THR A 117 -6.95 -5.88 -6.91
CA THR A 117 -5.81 -6.24 -6.08
C THR A 117 -6.18 -6.28 -4.60
N ILE A 118 -6.94 -5.31 -4.12
CA ILE A 118 -7.38 -5.27 -2.72
C ILE A 118 -8.37 -6.41 -2.44
N LYS A 119 -9.23 -6.74 -3.40
CA LYS A 119 -10.13 -7.90 -3.26
C LYS A 119 -9.36 -9.20 -3.07
N ASP A 120 -8.26 -9.39 -3.82
CA ASP A 120 -7.41 -10.56 -3.67
C ASP A 120 -6.80 -10.64 -2.27
N LEU A 121 -6.45 -9.49 -1.68
CA LEU A 121 -5.79 -9.44 -0.37
C LEU A 121 -6.78 -9.51 0.80
N LEU A 122 -7.90 -8.80 0.71
CA LEU A 122 -8.80 -8.57 1.85
C LEU A 122 -10.17 -9.22 1.69
N GLY A 123 -10.48 -9.73 0.51
CA GLY A 123 -11.79 -10.31 0.21
C GLY A 123 -12.84 -9.25 -0.16
N ASP A 124 -14.04 -9.71 -0.51
CA ASP A 124 -15.11 -8.85 -1.02
C ASP A 124 -15.80 -8.01 0.07
N GLY A 125 -15.77 -8.48 1.31
CA GLY A 125 -16.52 -7.86 2.42
C GLY A 125 -16.10 -6.44 2.78
N VAL A 126 -14.97 -5.96 2.24
CA VAL A 126 -14.46 -4.61 2.51
C VAL A 126 -14.94 -3.58 1.47
N PHE A 127 -15.74 -4.00 0.50
CA PHE A 127 -16.26 -3.11 -0.55
C PHE A 127 -17.75 -2.85 -0.38
N ASP A 128 -18.18 -1.63 -0.74
CA ASP A 128 -19.58 -1.25 -0.75
C ASP A 128 -20.33 -2.08 -1.79
N GLY A 129 -21.50 -2.60 -1.43
CA GLY A 129 -22.34 -3.37 -2.33
C GLY A 129 -21.81 -4.77 -2.64
N ALA A 130 -20.82 -5.23 -1.92
CA ALA A 130 -20.26 -6.58 -2.10
C ALA A 130 -21.15 -7.65 -1.48
#